data_3bbc3cdec9062c819998e8db1507ad61
#
_entry.id   3bbc3cdec9062c819998e8db1507ad61
#
_cell.length_a   1.000
_cell.length_b   1.000
_cell.length_c   1.000
_cell.angle_alpha   90.00
_cell.angle_beta   90.00
_cell.angle_gamma   90.00
#
_symmetry.space_group_name_H-M   'P 1'
#
loop_
_entity.id
_entity.type
_entity.pdbx_description
1 polymer ?
#
loop_
_entity_poly.entity_id
_entity_poly.type
_entity_poly.pdbx_seq_one_letter_code
_entity_poly.pdbx_strand_id
1 'polypeptide(L)'
;QKTKIILLDEPTTFLDINFQLQMLDLIKTLNKKNNLTILSVIHDINLAARYCDRLAIFKEGKLLTIDKPINALSRKIIKEAFYVESNYFDTPVGKQICAIKPINN
;
A
#
# COMPACT_ATOMS: atom_id res chain seq x y z
N GLN A 1 -18.70 17.46 -12.42
CA GLN A 1 -18.52 17.28 -10.98
C GLN A 1 -17.04 17.20 -10.64
N LYS A 2 -16.59 18.08 -9.77
CA LYS A 2 -15.18 18.13 -9.43
C LYS A 2 -14.82 17.10 -8.36
N THR A 3 -13.80 16.29 -8.62
CA THR A 3 -13.28 15.38 -7.62
C THR A 3 -12.24 16.12 -6.77
N LYS A 4 -12.40 16.06 -5.46
CA LYS A 4 -11.40 16.60 -4.54
C LYS A 4 -10.29 15.57 -4.33
N ILE A 5 -9.07 16.06 -4.28
CA ILE A 5 -7.90 15.22 -4.03
C ILE A 5 -7.32 15.59 -2.67
N ILE A 6 -7.15 14.59 -1.83
CA ILE A 6 -6.53 14.73 -0.52
C ILE A 6 -5.20 14.00 -0.53
N LEU A 7 -4.14 14.69 -0.11
CA LEU A 7 -2.81 14.10 0.02
C LEU A 7 -2.54 13.78 1.49
N LEU A 8 -2.17 12.54 1.77
CA LEU A 8 -1.82 12.10 3.11
C LEU A 8 -0.41 11.52 3.10
N ASP A 9 0.43 11.98 4.01
CA ASP A 9 1.80 11.48 4.14
C ASP A 9 1.90 10.67 5.41
N GLU A 10 1.99 9.34 5.26
CA GLU A 10 2.10 8.40 6.37
C GLU A 10 1.07 8.66 7.47
N PRO A 11 -0.24 8.53 7.12
CA PRO A 11 -1.29 8.90 8.09
C PRO A 11 -1.32 8.01 9.32
N THR A 12 -0.63 6.86 9.30
CA THR A 12 -0.64 5.89 10.40
C THR A 12 0.67 5.82 11.16
N THR A 13 1.66 6.63 10.78
CA THR A 13 2.94 6.68 11.51
C THR A 13 2.70 7.08 12.97
N PHE A 14 3.33 6.38 13.89
CA PHE A 14 3.24 6.60 15.35
C PHE A 14 1.90 6.16 15.98
N LEU A 15 0.99 5.60 15.23
CA LEU A 15 -0.25 5.03 15.78
C LEU A 15 -0.04 3.56 16.12
N ASP A 16 -0.68 3.09 17.19
CA ASP A 16 -0.71 1.65 17.43
C ASP A 16 -1.65 0.95 16.44
N ILE A 17 -1.65 -0.38 16.44
CA ILE A 17 -2.36 -1.18 15.44
C ILE A 17 -3.84 -0.85 15.38
N ASN A 18 -4.49 -0.72 16.54
CA ASN A 18 -5.93 -0.43 16.58
C ASN A 18 -6.24 0.91 15.92
N PHE A 19 -5.50 1.95 16.28
CA PHE A 19 -5.73 3.27 15.70
C PHE A 19 -5.31 3.35 14.24
N GLN A 20 -4.29 2.59 13.82
CA GLN A 20 -3.95 2.50 12.41
C GLN A 20 -5.12 1.99 11.59
N LEU A 21 -5.74 0.90 12.03
CA LEU A 21 -6.86 0.31 11.29
C LEU A 21 -8.08 1.22 11.32
N GLN A 22 -8.37 1.87 12.44
CA GLN A 22 -9.47 2.84 12.51
C GLN A 22 -9.25 4.00 11.55
N MET A 23 -8.04 4.52 11.49
CA MET A 23 -7.72 5.64 10.59
C MET A 23 -7.88 5.24 9.13
N LEU A 24 -7.36 4.08 8.75
CA LEU A 24 -7.44 3.61 7.36
C LEU A 24 -8.87 3.27 6.97
N ASP A 25 -9.66 2.68 7.87
CA ASP A 25 -11.08 2.44 7.64
C ASP A 25 -11.84 3.74 7.43
N LEU A 26 -11.53 4.77 8.23
CA LEU A 26 -12.15 6.08 8.08
C LEU A 26 -11.81 6.70 6.74
N ILE A 27 -10.55 6.66 6.34
CA ILE A 27 -10.10 7.21 5.05
C ILE A 27 -10.82 6.50 3.90
N LYS A 28 -10.93 5.19 3.95
CA LYS A 28 -11.62 4.43 2.91
C LYS A 28 -13.12 4.78 2.86
N THR A 29 -13.74 4.96 4.00
CA THR A 29 -15.14 5.35 4.08
C THR A 29 -15.36 6.74 3.47
N LEU A 30 -14.50 7.69 3.78
CA LEU A 30 -14.57 9.04 3.22
C LEU A 30 -14.37 9.04 1.70
N ASN A 31 -13.45 8.21 1.23
CA ASN A 31 -13.23 8.06 -0.20
C ASN A 31 -14.51 7.61 -0.92
N LYS A 32 -15.19 6.62 -0.37
CA LYS A 32 -16.41 6.08 -0.99
C LYS A 32 -17.61 7.02 -0.87
N LYS A 33 -17.83 7.59 0.32
CA LYS A 33 -19.03 8.41 0.56
C LYS A 33 -18.98 9.75 -0.13
N ASN A 34 -17.81 10.38 -0.16
CA ASN A 34 -17.69 11.76 -0.60
C ASN A 34 -17.03 11.89 -1.98
N ASN A 35 -16.86 10.77 -2.67
CA ASN A 35 -16.22 10.73 -3.99
C ASN A 35 -14.87 11.46 -3.98
N LEU A 36 -14.08 11.24 -2.93
CA LEU A 36 -12.77 11.82 -2.78
C LEU A 36 -11.73 10.92 -3.39
N THR A 37 -10.76 11.51 -4.09
CA THR A 37 -9.55 10.81 -4.48
C THR A 37 -8.51 11.04 -3.39
N ILE A 38 -8.01 9.96 -2.82
CA ILE A 38 -7.04 10.03 -1.73
C ILE A 38 -5.73 9.44 -2.21
N LEU A 39 -4.68 10.26 -2.17
CA LEU A 39 -3.33 9.83 -2.50
C LEU A 39 -2.54 9.79 -1.19
N SER A 40 -2.03 8.62 -0.86
CA SER A 40 -1.38 8.40 0.43
C SER A 40 -0.01 7.76 0.25
N VAL A 41 0.97 8.23 1.00
CA VAL A 41 2.27 7.58 1.09
C VAL A 41 2.23 6.62 2.27
N ILE A 42 2.38 5.32 1.98
CA ILE A 42 2.31 4.28 3.00
C ILE A 42 3.55 3.40 2.85
N HIS A 43 4.31 3.22 3.95
CA HIS A 43 5.52 2.39 3.91
C HIS A 43 5.26 0.92 4.22
N ASP A 44 4.16 0.60 4.89
CA ASP A 44 3.79 -0.78 5.15
C ASP A 44 3.07 -1.35 3.93
N ILE A 45 3.75 -2.24 3.20
CA ILE A 45 3.20 -2.78 1.94
C ILE A 45 1.95 -3.62 2.15
N ASN A 46 1.79 -4.25 3.29
CA ASN A 46 0.59 -5.05 3.57
C ASN A 46 -0.62 -4.16 3.88
N LEU A 47 -0.42 -3.05 4.58
CA LEU A 47 -1.49 -2.07 4.76
C LEU A 47 -1.86 -1.43 3.43
N ALA A 48 -0.87 -1.10 2.62
CA ALA A 48 -1.13 -0.54 1.28
C ALA A 48 -1.93 -1.52 0.42
N ALA A 49 -1.54 -2.80 0.42
CA ALA A 49 -2.25 -3.83 -0.33
C ALA A 49 -3.71 -3.98 0.11
N ARG A 50 -3.94 -3.86 1.41
CA ARG A 50 -5.27 -4.06 2.00
C ARG A 50 -6.22 -2.88 1.73
N TYR A 51 -5.72 -1.66 1.80
CA TYR A 51 -6.59 -0.47 1.81
C TYR A 51 -6.59 0.34 0.51
N CYS A 52 -5.60 0.17 -0.34
CA CYS A 52 -5.51 0.95 -1.57
C CYS A 52 -6.11 0.22 -2.75
N ASP A 53 -6.76 0.97 -3.63
CA ASP A 53 -7.30 0.42 -4.87
C ASP A 53 -6.22 0.23 -5.92
N ARG A 54 -5.22 1.12 -5.92
CA ARG A 54 -4.07 1.07 -6.82
C ARG A 54 -2.83 1.49 -6.07
N LEU A 55 -1.69 0.92 -6.45
CA LEU A 55 -0.41 1.24 -5.86
C LEU A 55 0.55 1.75 -6.93
N ALA A 56 1.30 2.78 -6.58
CA ALA A 56 2.44 3.23 -7.37
C ALA A 56 3.69 2.91 -6.57
N ILE A 57 4.61 2.16 -7.18
CA ILE A 57 5.85 1.75 -6.53
C ILE A 57 7.00 2.52 -7.15
N PHE A 58 7.75 3.22 -6.30
CA PHE A 58 8.90 4.01 -6.71
C PHE A 58 10.20 3.43 -6.17
N LYS A 59 11.25 3.62 -6.95
CA LYS A 59 12.61 3.32 -6.51
C LYS A 59 13.53 4.38 -7.08
N GLU A 60 14.30 5.01 -6.20
CA GLU A 60 15.28 6.03 -6.59
C GLU A 60 14.66 7.12 -7.47
N GLY A 61 13.47 7.57 -7.10
CA GLY A 61 12.76 8.60 -7.81
C GLY A 61 12.09 8.18 -9.11
N LYS A 62 12.18 6.91 -9.47
CA LYS A 62 11.57 6.39 -10.69
C LYS A 62 10.36 5.53 -10.39
N LEU A 63 9.32 5.67 -11.19
CA LEU A 63 8.12 4.84 -11.08
C LEU A 63 8.40 3.47 -11.69
N LEU A 64 8.33 2.41 -10.87
CA LEU A 64 8.48 1.05 -11.36
C LEU A 64 7.16 0.50 -11.92
N THR A 65 6.06 0.78 -11.26
CA THR A 65 4.75 0.29 -11.68
C THR A 65 3.65 1.10 -11.03
N ILE A 66 2.49 1.10 -11.66
CA ILE A 66 1.25 1.57 -11.06
C ILE A 66 0.16 0.60 -11.50
N ASP A 67 -0.48 -0.06 -10.54
CA ASP A 67 -1.45 -1.10 -10.84
C ASP A 67 -2.24 -1.44 -9.58
N LYS A 68 -3.18 -2.38 -9.72
CA LYS A 68 -3.86 -2.98 -8.57
C LYS A 68 -2.82 -3.64 -7.66
N PRO A 69 -3.10 -3.71 -6.34
CA PRO A 69 -2.11 -4.24 -5.40
C PRO A 69 -1.53 -5.61 -5.77
N ILE A 70 -2.37 -6.53 -6.23
CA ILE A 70 -1.89 -7.88 -6.55
C ILE A 70 -0.86 -7.88 -7.67
N ASN A 71 -0.97 -6.97 -8.62
CA ASN A 71 -0.03 -6.85 -9.73
C ASN A 71 1.17 -5.97 -9.36
N ALA A 72 0.92 -4.86 -8.65
CA ALA A 72 1.97 -3.93 -8.26
C ALA A 72 2.96 -4.57 -7.28
N LEU A 73 2.49 -5.50 -6.44
CA LEU A 73 3.31 -6.15 -5.43
C LEU A 73 3.68 -7.58 -5.83
N SER A 74 3.92 -7.80 -7.12
CA SER A 74 4.44 -9.08 -7.60
C SER A 74 5.81 -9.35 -6.97
N ARG A 75 6.21 -10.63 -6.94
CA ARG A 75 7.53 -11.02 -6.41
C ARG A 75 8.64 -10.28 -7.13
N LYS A 76 8.50 -10.10 -8.45
CA LYS A 76 9.50 -9.40 -9.26
C LYS A 76 9.64 -7.95 -8.83
N ILE A 77 8.53 -7.24 -8.66
CA ILE A 77 8.54 -5.83 -8.25
C ILE A 77 9.07 -5.67 -6.82
N ILE A 78 8.66 -6.55 -5.90
CA ILE A 78 9.16 -6.50 -4.54
C ILE A 78 10.67 -6.75 -4.47
N LYS A 79 11.15 -7.71 -5.25
CA LYS A 79 12.58 -7.98 -5.34
C LYS A 79 13.34 -6.75 -5.86
N GLU A 80 12.83 -6.13 -6.91
CA GLU A 80 13.46 -4.98 -7.54
C GLU A 80 13.42 -3.74 -6.65
N ALA A 81 12.28 -3.49 -5.99
CA ALA A 81 12.08 -2.27 -5.21
C ALA A 81 12.69 -2.36 -3.80
N PHE A 82 12.61 -3.53 -3.16
CA PHE A 82 12.95 -3.67 -1.75
C PHE A 82 14.11 -4.63 -1.48
N TYR A 83 14.65 -5.28 -2.50
CA TYR A 83 15.78 -6.23 -2.37
C TYR A 83 15.49 -7.37 -1.41
N VAL A 84 14.29 -7.93 -1.49
CA VAL A 84 13.92 -9.09 -0.68
C VAL A 84 13.27 -10.16 -1.56
N GLU A 85 13.44 -11.41 -1.18
CA GLU A 85 12.61 -12.49 -1.68
C GLU A 85 11.35 -12.55 -0.84
N SER A 86 10.20 -12.76 -1.48
CA SER A 86 8.92 -12.73 -0.83
C SER A 86 8.02 -13.82 -1.37
N ASN A 87 6.94 -14.08 -0.63
CA ASN A 87 5.87 -14.94 -1.07
C ASN A 87 4.55 -14.38 -0.57
N TYR A 88 3.46 -14.86 -1.14
CA TYR A 88 2.12 -14.49 -0.69
C TYR A 88 1.56 -15.54 0.26
N PHE A 89 0.69 -15.10 1.12
CA PHE A 89 -0.12 -16.01 1.94
C PHE A 89 -1.53 -15.45 2.07
N ASP A 90 -2.50 -16.34 2.20
CA ASP A 90 -3.90 -15.95 2.33
C ASP A 90 -4.24 -15.63 3.77
N THR A 91 -5.01 -14.56 3.97
CA THR A 91 -5.47 -14.13 5.29
C THR A 91 -6.95 -13.76 5.21
N PRO A 92 -7.63 -13.61 6.37
CA PRO A 92 -9.02 -13.14 6.36
C PRO A 92 -9.24 -11.80 5.69
N VAL A 93 -8.19 -11.01 5.50
CA VAL A 93 -8.28 -9.68 4.88
C VAL A 93 -7.66 -9.64 3.48
N GLY A 94 -7.41 -10.80 2.88
CA GLY A 94 -6.86 -10.91 1.53
C GLY A 94 -5.44 -11.42 1.52
N LYS A 95 -4.81 -11.40 0.35
CA LYS A 95 -3.44 -11.85 0.21
C LYS A 95 -2.49 -10.83 0.84
N GLN A 96 -1.55 -11.34 1.61
CA GLN A 96 -0.51 -10.54 2.24
C GLN A 96 0.86 -11.03 1.81
N ILE A 97 1.86 -10.20 2.02
CA ILE A 97 3.21 -10.46 1.56
C ILE A 97 4.09 -10.80 2.75
N CYS A 98 4.79 -11.93 2.63
CA CYS A 98 5.79 -12.32 3.61
C CYS A 98 7.18 -12.14 3.00
N ALA A 99 7.97 -11.25 3.57
CA ALA A 99 9.37 -11.11 3.20
C ALA A 99 10.13 -12.29 3.79
N ILE A 100 10.81 -13.06 2.93
CA ILE A 100 11.45 -14.31 3.34
C ILE A 100 12.90 -14.07 3.72
N LYS A 101 13.64 -13.37 2.88
CA LYS A 101 15.04 -13.08 3.16
C LYS A 101 15.52 -11.91 2.32
N PRO A 102 16.57 -11.20 2.77
CA PRO A 102 17.15 -10.15 1.96
C PRO A 102 17.91 -10.73 0.77
N ILE A 103 18.04 -9.92 -0.27
CA ILE A 103 18.86 -10.24 -1.41
C ILE A 103 20.07 -9.33 -1.34
N ASN A 104 21.25 -9.95 -1.27
CA ASN A 104 22.51 -9.21 -1.24
C ASN A 104 23.07 -9.15 -2.66
N ASN A 105 23.44 -7.95 -3.04
CA ASN A 105 24.13 -7.74 -4.31
C ASN A 105 25.61 -7.59 -4.07
#